data_bc39749168daecd6f7b0004ed84d288e
#
_entry.id   bc39749168daecd6f7b0004ed84d288e
#
_cell.length_a   1.000
_cell.length_b   1.000
_cell.length_c   1.000
_cell.angle_alpha   90.00
_cell.angle_beta   90.00
_cell.angle_gamma   90.00
#
_symmetry.space_group_name_H-M   'P 1'
#
loop_
_entity.id
_entity.type
_entity.pdbx_description
1 polymer ?
#
loop_
_entity_poly.entity_id
_entity_poly.type
_entity_poly.pdbx_seq_one_letter_code
_entity_poly.pdbx_strand_id
1 'polypeptide(L)'
;RINVETGITITDGTINRSTPAKVVAGAYTNSFAGTTATTLYDLDANENVLAKQNPPNDGTLENVGPLGVTLNGQGAFDIAGGANGLVLAALRSGASGPFTLYTLSLTSGAATLYRNTTGDASLSLIGGASGPVVRDIAIRF
;
A
#
# COMPACT_ATOMS: atom_id res chain seq x y z
N ARG A 1 17.64 0.04 -3.43
CA ARG A 1 17.72 0.92 -2.24
C ARG A 1 18.66 2.08 -2.51
N ILE A 2 18.38 3.22 -1.90
CA ILE A 2 19.19 4.44 -2.03
C ILE A 2 19.63 4.86 -0.63
N ASN A 3 20.93 5.10 -0.45
CA ASN A 3 21.41 5.74 0.76
C ASN A 3 21.09 7.24 0.67
N VAL A 4 20.28 7.75 1.60
CA VAL A 4 19.76 9.12 1.54
C VAL A 4 20.83 10.20 1.79
N GLU A 5 21.95 9.85 2.39
CA GLU A 5 23.04 10.78 2.67
C GLU A 5 24.04 10.86 1.51
N THR A 6 24.31 9.73 0.86
CA THR A 6 25.35 9.62 -0.18
C THR A 6 24.79 9.53 -1.60
N GLY A 7 23.52 9.18 -1.76
CA GLY A 7 22.88 8.89 -3.05
C GLY A 7 23.31 7.55 -3.67
N ILE A 8 24.16 6.77 -3.01
CA ILE A 8 24.61 5.47 -3.51
C ILE A 8 23.43 4.53 -3.60
N THR A 9 23.28 3.84 -4.74
CA THR A 9 22.22 2.88 -5.00
C THR A 9 22.75 1.45 -4.93
N ILE A 10 21.89 0.55 -4.41
CA ILE A 10 22.08 -0.90 -4.43
C ILE A 10 20.86 -1.51 -5.10
N THR A 11 21.08 -2.34 -6.12
CA THR A 11 20.01 -3.10 -6.77
C THR A 11 19.71 -4.34 -5.95
N ASP A 12 18.47 -4.48 -5.52
CA ASP A 12 17.95 -5.66 -4.83
C ASP A 12 17.41 -6.70 -5.82
N GLY A 13 16.95 -7.84 -5.31
CA GLY A 13 16.34 -8.90 -6.12
C GLY A 13 15.09 -8.40 -6.85
N THR A 14 14.83 -8.98 -8.00
CA THR A 14 13.62 -8.70 -8.78
C THR A 14 12.40 -9.25 -8.03
N ILE A 15 11.29 -8.52 -8.08
CA ILE A 15 9.99 -8.99 -7.56
C ILE A 15 9.69 -10.36 -8.17
N ASN A 16 9.47 -11.35 -7.32
CA ASN A 16 9.27 -12.72 -7.74
C ASN A 16 8.28 -13.47 -6.83
N ARG A 17 7.55 -14.39 -7.44
CA ARG A 17 6.76 -15.48 -6.85
C ARG A 17 6.31 -16.42 -7.97
N SER A 18 5.54 -17.49 -7.64
CA SER A 18 5.08 -18.49 -8.61
C SER A 18 4.18 -17.94 -9.72
N THR A 19 3.41 -16.88 -9.42
CA THR A 19 2.56 -16.18 -10.40
C THR A 19 3.12 -14.79 -10.68
N PRO A 20 2.98 -14.25 -11.91
CA PRO A 20 3.43 -12.90 -12.21
C PRO A 20 2.79 -11.87 -11.29
N ALA A 21 3.59 -10.99 -10.73
CA ALA A 21 3.13 -9.91 -9.87
C ALA A 21 3.10 -8.56 -10.61
N LYS A 22 2.18 -7.68 -10.19
CA LYS A 22 2.13 -6.28 -10.60
C LYS A 22 2.02 -5.41 -9.36
N VAL A 23 3.16 -5.19 -8.70
CA VAL A 23 3.23 -4.29 -7.55
C VAL A 23 2.99 -2.85 -8.01
N VAL A 24 2.05 -2.18 -7.38
CA VAL A 24 1.64 -0.80 -7.71
C VAL A 24 1.91 0.20 -6.59
N ALA A 25 2.08 -0.27 -5.38
CA ALA A 25 2.47 0.53 -4.22
C ALA A 25 3.08 -0.36 -3.15
N GLY A 26 3.95 0.20 -2.31
CA GLY A 26 4.56 -0.50 -1.19
C GLY A 26 4.80 0.43 -0.01
N ALA A 27 4.74 -0.11 1.21
CA ALA A 27 4.99 0.63 2.43
C ALA A 27 5.65 -0.25 3.50
N TYR A 28 6.53 0.36 4.28
CA TYR A 28 7.16 -0.28 5.42
C TYR A 28 6.39 -0.02 6.72
N THR A 29 6.30 -1.04 7.55
CA THR A 29 5.91 -0.84 8.96
C THR A 29 7.03 -0.13 9.73
N ASN A 30 6.67 0.48 10.88
CA ASN A 30 7.65 1.05 11.81
C ASN A 30 8.58 2.10 11.17
N SER A 31 8.05 2.95 10.29
CA SER A 31 8.80 4.03 9.61
C SER A 31 9.10 5.18 10.57
N PHE A 32 9.90 4.94 11.60
CA PHE A 32 10.33 5.95 12.58
C PHE A 32 11.81 5.77 12.93
N ALA A 33 12.43 6.85 13.43
CA ALA A 33 13.83 6.84 13.79
C ALA A 33 14.12 5.84 14.92
N GLY A 34 15.20 5.07 14.76
CA GLY A 34 15.64 4.07 15.74
C GLY A 34 14.92 2.72 15.68
N THR A 35 14.01 2.52 14.71
CA THR A 35 13.43 1.19 14.52
C THR A 35 14.48 0.15 14.18
N THR A 36 14.33 -1.05 14.71
CA THR A 36 15.22 -2.19 14.47
C THR A 36 14.59 -3.29 13.63
N ALA A 37 13.28 -3.18 13.38
CA ALA A 37 12.53 -4.17 12.60
C ALA A 37 11.45 -3.49 11.75
N THR A 38 11.43 -3.83 10.46
CA THR A 38 10.41 -3.38 9.51
C THR A 38 9.92 -4.56 8.69
N THR A 39 8.71 -4.47 8.18
CA THR A 39 8.16 -5.39 7.18
C THR A 39 7.71 -4.56 6.00
N LEU A 40 8.12 -4.94 4.79
CA LEU A 40 7.66 -4.33 3.54
C LEU A 40 6.39 -5.04 3.08
N TYR A 41 5.33 -4.27 2.90
CA TYR A 41 4.07 -4.72 2.31
C TYR A 41 3.86 -4.08 0.95
N ASP A 42 3.25 -4.82 0.03
CA ASP A 42 2.99 -4.43 -1.34
C ASP A 42 1.53 -4.66 -1.73
N LEU A 43 1.00 -3.77 -2.55
CA LEU A 43 -0.28 -3.97 -3.24
C LEU A 43 -0.02 -4.59 -4.62
N ASP A 44 -0.51 -5.81 -4.83
CA ASP A 44 -0.42 -6.47 -6.12
C ASP A 44 -1.74 -6.42 -6.89
N ALA A 45 -1.71 -5.77 -8.04
CA ALA A 45 -2.87 -5.57 -8.90
C ALA A 45 -3.17 -6.77 -9.82
N ASN A 46 -2.28 -7.75 -9.96
CA ASN A 46 -2.58 -8.94 -10.75
C ASN A 46 -3.49 -9.91 -10.00
N GLU A 47 -3.21 -10.12 -8.71
CA GLU A 47 -4.02 -11.01 -7.88
C GLU A 47 -5.02 -10.27 -6.99
N ASN A 48 -4.95 -8.93 -6.93
CA ASN A 48 -5.73 -8.09 -6.02
C ASN A 48 -5.52 -8.47 -4.55
N VAL A 49 -4.27 -8.62 -4.16
CA VAL A 49 -3.87 -9.02 -2.80
C VAL A 49 -2.97 -7.98 -2.16
N LEU A 50 -2.98 -7.99 -0.82
CA LEU A 50 -1.87 -7.50 -0.03
C LEU A 50 -0.84 -8.62 0.06
N ALA A 51 0.41 -8.30 -0.25
CA ALA A 51 1.55 -9.20 -0.08
C ALA A 51 2.58 -8.57 0.85
N LYS A 52 3.50 -9.36 1.37
CA LYS A 52 4.72 -8.90 2.04
C LYS A 52 5.93 -9.41 1.29
N GLN A 53 7.02 -8.65 1.28
CA GLN A 53 8.30 -9.13 0.77
C GLN A 53 9.09 -9.80 1.91
N ASN A 54 9.43 -11.08 1.71
CA ASN A 54 10.16 -11.85 2.71
C ASN A 54 11.13 -12.87 2.06
N PRO A 55 12.45 -12.65 2.13
CA PRO A 55 13.12 -11.43 2.58
C PRO A 55 12.86 -10.21 1.69
N PRO A 56 12.81 -8.98 2.24
CA PRO A 56 12.45 -7.79 1.46
C PRO A 56 13.46 -7.50 0.33
N ASN A 57 14.74 -7.76 0.55
CA ASN A 57 15.78 -7.45 -0.43
C ASN A 57 15.88 -8.49 -1.57
N ASP A 58 15.25 -9.65 -1.43
CA ASP A 58 15.22 -10.68 -2.46
C ASP A 58 14.02 -10.50 -3.41
N GLY A 59 13.10 -9.61 -3.07
CA GLY A 59 11.89 -9.36 -3.85
C GLY A 59 10.86 -10.47 -3.81
N THR A 60 11.01 -11.45 -2.92
CA THR A 60 10.10 -12.58 -2.81
C THR A 60 8.79 -12.17 -2.16
N LEU A 61 7.67 -12.37 -2.87
CA LEU A 61 6.33 -12.03 -2.39
C LEU A 61 5.65 -13.22 -1.73
N GLU A 62 5.13 -12.99 -0.54
CA GLU A 62 4.22 -13.89 0.18
C GLU A 62 2.85 -13.22 0.32
N ASN A 63 1.78 -13.87 -0.16
CA ASN A 63 0.44 -13.31 -0.04
C ASN A 63 0.00 -13.26 1.42
N VAL A 64 -0.48 -12.09 1.86
CA VAL A 64 -1.17 -11.92 3.15
C VAL A 64 -2.64 -12.31 2.98
N GLY A 65 -3.28 -11.78 1.93
CA GLY A 65 -4.65 -12.12 1.60
C GLY A 65 -5.31 -11.15 0.62
N PRO A 66 -6.54 -11.47 0.18
CA PRO A 66 -7.24 -10.69 -0.82
C PRO A 66 -7.66 -9.31 -0.28
N LEU A 67 -7.54 -8.30 -1.13
CA LEU A 67 -8.02 -6.95 -0.81
C LEU A 67 -9.55 -6.88 -0.68
N GLY A 68 -10.28 -7.80 -1.32
CA GLY A 68 -11.74 -7.75 -1.39
C GLY A 68 -12.28 -6.67 -2.35
N VAL A 69 -11.37 -5.94 -3.01
CA VAL A 69 -11.69 -4.94 -4.03
C VAL A 69 -10.78 -5.14 -5.23
N THR A 70 -11.27 -4.84 -6.42
CA THR A 70 -10.46 -4.92 -7.65
C THR A 70 -9.56 -3.69 -7.72
N LEU A 71 -8.25 -3.92 -7.86
CA LEU A 71 -7.24 -2.88 -8.05
C LEU A 71 -6.84 -2.81 -9.52
N ASN A 72 -7.22 -1.75 -10.21
CA ASN A 72 -6.95 -1.61 -11.64
C ASN A 72 -5.60 -0.95 -11.94
N GLY A 73 -4.53 -1.54 -11.43
CA GLY A 73 -3.16 -1.16 -11.78
C GLY A 73 -2.69 0.22 -11.30
N GLN A 74 -3.48 0.90 -10.46
CA GLN A 74 -3.11 2.17 -9.82
C GLN A 74 -3.56 2.18 -8.37
N GLY A 75 -2.64 2.53 -7.49
CA GLY A 75 -2.88 2.64 -6.06
C GLY A 75 -1.75 3.41 -5.38
N ALA A 76 -2.05 3.93 -4.22
CA ALA A 76 -1.10 4.51 -3.28
C ALA A 76 -1.34 3.88 -1.92
N PHE A 77 -0.30 3.72 -1.12
CA PHE A 77 -0.37 2.95 0.11
C PHE A 77 0.66 3.45 1.11
N ASP A 78 0.24 3.64 2.34
CA ASP A 78 1.15 3.99 3.43
C ASP A 78 0.72 3.36 4.75
N ILE A 79 1.71 3.07 5.59
CA ILE A 79 1.57 2.52 6.92
C ILE A 79 2.18 3.50 7.90
N ALA A 80 1.35 4.02 8.80
CA ALA A 80 1.82 4.95 9.81
C ALA A 80 2.91 4.32 10.68
N GLY A 81 3.97 5.07 10.91
CA GLY A 81 4.99 4.70 11.88
C GLY A 81 4.46 4.77 13.32
N GLY A 82 5.16 4.11 14.23
CA GLY A 82 4.81 4.12 15.64
C GLY A 82 3.57 3.31 16.00
N ALA A 83 2.90 3.70 17.08
CA ALA A 83 1.86 2.89 17.71
C ALA A 83 0.43 3.18 17.21
N ASN A 84 0.21 4.08 16.25
CA ASN A 84 -1.14 4.47 15.87
C ASN A 84 -1.88 3.43 15.00
N GLY A 85 -1.15 2.46 14.41
CA GLY A 85 -1.71 1.33 13.67
C GLY A 85 -2.49 1.70 12.41
N LEU A 86 -2.45 2.96 11.96
CA LEU A 86 -3.19 3.40 10.78
C LEU A 86 -2.52 2.88 9.51
N VAL A 87 -3.32 2.24 8.67
CA VAL A 87 -2.89 1.69 7.37
C VAL A 87 -3.87 2.20 6.33
N LEU A 88 -3.43 3.04 5.41
CA LEU A 88 -4.28 3.66 4.39
C LEU A 88 -3.86 3.25 2.98
N ALA A 89 -4.84 3.08 2.13
CA ALA A 89 -4.66 2.92 0.70
C ALA A 89 -5.64 3.77 -0.09
N ALA A 90 -5.15 4.49 -1.08
CA ALA A 90 -5.98 5.14 -2.08
C ALA A 90 -6.01 4.24 -3.32
N LEU A 91 -7.14 3.62 -3.57
CA LEU A 91 -7.32 2.61 -4.63
C LEU A 91 -8.31 3.10 -5.68
N ARG A 92 -8.05 2.70 -6.93
CA ARG A 92 -8.99 2.90 -8.04
C ARG A 92 -9.40 1.56 -8.61
N SER A 93 -10.70 1.25 -8.51
CA SER A 93 -11.26 -0.04 -8.96
C SER A 93 -11.56 -0.12 -10.45
N GLY A 94 -11.62 1.02 -11.16
CA GLY A 94 -11.89 1.09 -12.60
C GLY A 94 -10.74 1.68 -13.40
N ALA A 95 -10.79 1.56 -14.72
CA ALA A 95 -9.81 2.17 -15.63
C ALA A 95 -9.79 3.71 -15.55
N SER A 96 -10.92 4.28 -15.17
CA SER A 96 -11.13 5.71 -14.94
C SER A 96 -12.02 5.90 -13.71
N GLY A 97 -12.14 7.13 -13.24
CA GLY A 97 -12.94 7.45 -12.05
C GLY A 97 -12.08 7.84 -10.84
N PRO A 98 -12.74 8.17 -9.74
CA PRO A 98 -12.06 8.67 -8.56
C PRO A 98 -11.27 7.58 -7.83
N PHE A 99 -10.26 8.02 -7.10
CA PHE A 99 -9.63 7.19 -6.08
C PHE A 99 -10.50 7.17 -4.82
N THR A 100 -10.56 6.02 -4.20
CA THR A 100 -11.29 5.80 -2.96
C THR A 100 -10.31 5.44 -1.85
N LEU A 101 -10.49 6.03 -0.67
CA LEU A 101 -9.66 5.78 0.49
C LEU A 101 -10.18 4.56 1.27
N TYR A 102 -9.26 3.68 1.62
CA TYR A 102 -9.50 2.46 2.40
C TYR A 102 -8.55 2.38 3.58
N THR A 103 -8.98 1.72 4.63
CA THR A 103 -8.08 1.12 5.61
C THR A 103 -7.77 -0.32 5.19
N LEU A 104 -6.54 -0.79 5.46
CA LEU A 104 -6.14 -2.17 5.17
C LEU A 104 -5.80 -2.92 6.45
N SER A 105 -6.15 -4.21 6.47
CA SER A 105 -5.71 -5.13 7.51
C SER A 105 -4.40 -5.79 7.10
N LEU A 106 -3.32 -5.56 7.84
CA LEU A 106 -2.02 -6.20 7.60
C LEU A 106 -2.01 -7.70 7.96
N THR A 107 -3.07 -8.21 8.58
CA THR A 107 -3.20 -9.63 8.93
C THR A 107 -4.05 -10.44 7.96
N SER A 108 -5.03 -9.82 7.30
CA SER A 108 -5.93 -10.49 6.37
C SER A 108 -5.87 -9.96 4.93
N GLY A 109 -5.21 -8.85 4.70
CA GLY A 109 -5.19 -8.15 3.40
C GLY A 109 -6.43 -7.31 3.12
N ALA A 110 -7.53 -7.51 3.85
CA ALA A 110 -8.82 -6.93 3.53
C ALA A 110 -8.82 -5.40 3.54
N ALA A 111 -9.37 -4.80 2.48
CA ALA A 111 -9.62 -3.37 2.36
C ALA A 111 -11.04 -3.05 2.85
N THR A 112 -11.15 -2.08 3.74
CA THR A 112 -12.42 -1.55 4.23
C THR A 112 -12.51 -0.07 3.90
N LEU A 113 -13.66 0.39 3.37
CA LEU A 113 -13.86 1.81 3.06
C LEU A 113 -13.51 2.66 4.28
N TYR A 114 -12.63 3.62 4.08
CA TYR A 114 -12.35 4.60 5.13
C TYR A 114 -13.62 5.40 5.41
N ARG A 115 -14.02 5.43 6.67
CA ARG A 115 -15.15 6.25 7.12
C ARG A 115 -14.63 7.24 8.14
N ASN A 116 -15.04 8.49 7.99
CA ASN A 116 -14.76 9.49 9.01
C ASN A 116 -15.57 9.18 10.30
N THR A 117 -15.42 10.02 11.28
CA THR A 117 -16.12 9.90 12.58
C THR A 117 -17.64 9.94 12.47
N THR A 118 -18.21 10.48 11.37
CA THR A 118 -19.65 10.49 11.09
C THR A 118 -20.14 9.24 10.36
N GLY A 119 -19.23 8.37 9.92
CA GLY A 119 -19.57 7.13 9.21
C GLY A 119 -19.98 7.33 7.74
N ASP A 120 -19.80 8.53 7.20
CA ASP A 120 -20.17 8.85 5.82
C ASP A 120 -19.19 8.28 4.81
N ALA A 121 -19.65 7.31 4.00
CA ALA A 121 -18.85 6.66 2.97
C ALA A 121 -18.59 7.57 1.74
N SER A 122 -19.36 8.63 1.52
CA SER A 122 -19.12 9.54 0.41
C SER A 122 -17.81 10.30 0.56
N LEU A 123 -17.36 10.48 1.79
CA LEU A 123 -16.08 11.09 2.13
C LEU A 123 -14.87 10.18 1.88
N SER A 124 -15.10 8.92 1.49
CA SER A 124 -14.01 8.03 1.04
C SER A 124 -13.49 8.39 -0.35
N LEU A 125 -14.27 9.11 -1.16
CA LEU A 125 -13.86 9.54 -2.50
C LEU A 125 -12.89 10.72 -2.41
N ILE A 126 -11.68 10.52 -2.89
CA ILE A 126 -10.65 11.56 -2.89
C ILE A 126 -10.95 12.57 -3.99
N GLY A 127 -11.35 13.79 -3.59
CA GLY A 127 -11.74 14.85 -4.51
C GLY A 127 -13.12 14.66 -5.18
N GLY A 128 -13.95 13.76 -4.64
CA GLY A 128 -15.28 13.47 -5.19
C GLY A 128 -15.25 12.71 -6.51
N ALA A 129 -16.35 12.72 -7.26
CA ALA A 129 -16.51 11.94 -8.50
C ALA A 129 -15.52 12.31 -9.62
N SER A 130 -14.99 13.52 -9.62
CA SER A 130 -14.01 14.04 -10.59
C SER A 130 -12.64 14.28 -9.95
N GLY A 131 -12.33 13.55 -8.89
CA GLY A 131 -11.10 13.71 -8.13
C GLY A 131 -9.81 13.48 -8.94
N PRO A 132 -8.68 13.97 -8.44
CA PRO A 132 -7.40 13.86 -9.13
C PRO A 132 -6.91 12.41 -9.19
N VAL A 133 -5.94 12.18 -10.10
CA VAL A 133 -5.16 10.94 -10.06
C VAL A 133 -4.23 10.98 -8.84
N VAL A 134 -4.42 10.06 -7.91
CA VAL A 134 -3.54 9.91 -6.75
C VAL A 134 -2.35 9.05 -7.15
N ARG A 135 -1.14 9.57 -6.91
CA ARG A 135 0.12 8.88 -7.22
C ARG A 135 0.76 8.28 -5.99
N ASP A 136 0.57 8.96 -4.87
CA ASP A 136 1.13 8.57 -3.59
C ASP A 136 0.32 9.17 -2.45
N ILE A 137 0.43 8.57 -1.26
CA ILE A 137 -0.11 9.09 0.00
C ILE A 137 0.95 8.96 1.08
N ALA A 138 0.92 9.84 2.06
CA ALA A 138 1.77 9.76 3.23
C ALA A 138 0.96 10.07 4.48
N ILE A 139 1.15 9.28 5.53
CA ILE A 139 0.52 9.47 6.83
C ILE A 139 1.50 10.23 7.72
N ARG A 140 1.08 11.40 8.16
CA ARG A 140 1.84 12.19 9.14
C ARG A 140 1.29 11.91 10.54
N PHE A 141 2.18 11.71 11.50
CA PHE A 141 1.88 11.48 12.93
C PHE A 141 2.81 12.33 13.81
#